data_e9ee9689008f54d81041ca6591eff220
#
_entry.id   e9ee9689008f54d81041ca6591eff220
#
_cell.length_a   1.000
_cell.length_b   1.000
_cell.length_c   1.000
_cell.angle_alpha   90.00
_cell.angle_beta   90.00
_cell.angle_gamma   90.00
#
_symmetry.space_group_name_H-M   'P 1'
#
loop_
_entity.id
_entity.type
_entity.pdbx_description
1 polymer ?
#
loop_
_entity_poly.entity_id
_entity_poly.type
_entity_poly.pdbx_seq_one_letter_code
_entity_poly.pdbx_strand_id
1 'polypeptide(L)'
;AATTDLTANVIDGLLENDQYGNLVPSMAEKWTVSPDGKTYTYKLRKDAKWYTSEGEEYADVTAEDFVTGLKYAADNKSETIYLVQDSVKGLKDYISGKIDFSEVGIKAVDDHTVEYTLNEPESFWNSKTTMGILYPVNKDFLENQGDKFAQATDPTSLLYNGPFLLKSLT
;
A
#
# COMPACT_ATOMS: atom_id res chain seq x y z
N ALA A 1 -15.36 -22.48 10.37
CA ALA A 1 -15.59 -23.04 9.11
C ALA A 1 -14.91 -22.26 8.01
N ALA A 2 -15.56 -22.13 6.91
CA ALA A 2 -14.98 -21.48 5.75
C ALA A 2 -14.52 -20.05 6.02
N THR A 3 -15.13 -19.41 6.98
CA THR A 3 -14.81 -18.04 7.30
C THR A 3 -13.37 -17.84 7.77
N THR A 4 -12.80 -18.83 8.46
CA THR A 4 -11.43 -18.70 8.92
C THR A 4 -10.44 -18.61 7.76
N ASP A 5 -10.73 -19.30 6.69
CA ASP A 5 -9.83 -19.33 5.54
C ASP A 5 -9.86 -18.02 4.78
N LEU A 6 -10.95 -17.29 4.88
CA LEU A 6 -11.09 -16.03 4.16
C LEU A 6 -10.37 -14.88 4.85
N THR A 7 -10.09 -15.08 6.11
CA THR A 7 -9.67 -13.98 6.91
C THR A 7 -8.22 -13.68 6.88
N ALA A 8 -7.44 -14.68 6.89
CA ALA A 8 -6.02 -14.50 7.03
C ALA A 8 -5.39 -14.27 5.68
N ASN A 9 -4.21 -13.71 5.70
CA ASN A 9 -3.31 -13.69 4.55
C ASN A 9 -3.77 -12.84 3.36
N VAL A 10 -4.48 -11.75 3.66
CA VAL A 10 -4.87 -10.78 2.65
C VAL A 10 -4.17 -9.46 2.91
N ILE A 11 -3.60 -8.88 1.87
CA ILE A 11 -3.04 -7.53 1.93
C ILE A 11 -3.86 -6.67 0.99
N ASP A 12 -4.40 -5.58 1.52
CA ASP A 12 -5.20 -4.65 0.74
C ASP A 12 -4.43 -3.34 0.51
N GLY A 13 -4.70 -2.72 -0.64
CA GLY A 13 -4.17 -1.40 -0.95
C GLY A 13 -5.12 -0.30 -0.52
N LEU A 14 -4.92 0.89 -1.07
CA LEU A 14 -5.76 2.05 -0.77
C LEU A 14 -7.20 1.83 -1.22
N LEU A 15 -7.37 1.34 -2.43
CA LEU A 15 -8.67 1.07 -3.03
C LEU A 15 -8.72 -0.38 -3.51
N GLU A 16 -9.91 -0.84 -3.83
CA GLU A 16 -10.09 -2.17 -4.40
C GLU A 16 -11.16 -2.13 -5.49
N ASN A 17 -11.24 -3.19 -6.28
CA ASN A 17 -12.29 -3.33 -7.29
C ASN A 17 -13.40 -4.21 -6.71
N ASP A 18 -14.66 -3.78 -6.87
CA ASP A 18 -15.78 -4.63 -6.48
C ASP A 18 -16.03 -5.66 -7.59
N GLN A 19 -17.06 -6.49 -7.43
CA GLN A 19 -17.39 -7.54 -8.39
C GLN A 19 -17.77 -7.00 -9.77
N TYR A 20 -18.09 -5.71 -9.87
CA TYR A 20 -18.48 -5.08 -11.15
C TYR A 20 -17.33 -4.26 -11.73
N GLY A 21 -16.17 -4.28 -11.14
CA GLY A 21 -15.03 -3.52 -11.62
C GLY A 21 -14.98 -2.07 -11.16
N ASN A 22 -15.86 -1.67 -10.27
CA ASN A 22 -15.86 -0.31 -9.73
C ASN A 22 -14.82 -0.17 -8.63
N LEU A 23 -14.16 1.00 -8.58
CA LEU A 23 -13.23 1.30 -7.51
C LEU A 23 -14.00 1.68 -6.26
N VAL A 24 -13.66 1.02 -5.16
CA VAL A 24 -14.32 1.25 -3.88
C VAL A 24 -13.27 1.41 -2.78
N PRO A 25 -13.62 2.04 -1.65
CA PRO A 25 -12.70 2.18 -0.52
C PRO A 25 -12.19 0.84 0.01
N SER A 26 -10.91 0.79 0.38
CA SER A 26 -10.33 -0.34 1.07
C SER A 26 -9.59 0.19 2.31
N MET A 27 -8.25 0.30 2.30
CA MET A 27 -7.56 0.94 3.43
C MET A 27 -7.86 2.43 3.49
N ALA A 28 -8.08 3.08 2.34
CA ALA A 28 -8.52 4.47 2.31
C ALA A 28 -10.04 4.52 2.36
N GLU A 29 -10.60 5.31 3.26
CA GLU A 29 -12.05 5.48 3.34
C GLU A 29 -12.55 6.57 2.42
N LYS A 30 -11.68 7.51 2.03
CA LYS A 30 -12.00 8.58 1.10
C LYS A 30 -10.73 9.17 0.52
N TRP A 31 -10.86 9.89 -0.57
CA TRP A 31 -9.73 10.53 -1.23
C TRP A 31 -10.18 11.76 -2.01
N THR A 32 -9.21 12.63 -2.30
CA THR A 32 -9.42 13.82 -3.11
C THR A 32 -8.29 13.96 -4.12
N VAL A 33 -8.55 14.70 -5.18
CA VAL A 33 -7.55 15.03 -6.18
C VAL A 33 -7.49 16.55 -6.32
N SER A 34 -6.27 17.09 -6.51
CA SER A 34 -6.08 18.52 -6.69
C SER A 34 -6.66 19.00 -8.01
N PRO A 35 -6.91 20.32 -8.15
CA PRO A 35 -7.48 20.87 -9.40
C PRO A 35 -6.64 20.57 -10.64
N ASP A 36 -5.32 20.46 -10.50
CA ASP A 36 -4.43 20.15 -11.61
C ASP A 36 -4.35 18.66 -11.92
N GLY A 37 -5.00 17.82 -11.11
CA GLY A 37 -5.03 16.39 -11.33
C GLY A 37 -3.74 15.65 -10.97
N LYS A 38 -2.80 16.31 -10.33
CA LYS A 38 -1.48 15.72 -10.05
C LYS A 38 -1.30 15.25 -8.61
N THR A 39 -2.07 15.76 -7.67
CA THR A 39 -1.91 15.41 -6.26
C THR A 39 -3.13 14.66 -5.76
N TYR A 40 -2.93 13.43 -5.33
CA TYR A 40 -3.98 12.58 -4.77
C TYR A 40 -3.74 12.42 -3.28
N THR A 41 -4.78 12.70 -2.48
CA THR A 41 -4.71 12.62 -1.03
C THR A 41 -5.70 11.58 -0.55
N TYR A 42 -5.21 10.59 0.20
CA TYR A 42 -6.02 9.48 0.70
C TYR A 42 -6.11 9.50 2.20
N LYS A 43 -7.32 9.40 2.72
CA LYS A 43 -7.57 9.30 4.16
C LYS A 43 -7.75 7.85 4.54
N LEU A 44 -6.89 7.35 5.39
CA LEU A 44 -6.92 5.95 5.81
C LEU A 44 -7.96 5.70 6.90
N ARG A 45 -8.46 4.47 6.94
CA ARG A 45 -9.29 4.02 8.04
C ARG A 45 -8.48 4.05 9.33
N LYS A 46 -9.10 4.49 10.40
CA LYS A 46 -8.40 4.55 11.70
C LYS A 46 -8.40 3.21 12.41
N ASP A 47 -9.25 2.29 11.98
CA ASP A 47 -9.37 0.95 12.57
C ASP A 47 -8.54 -0.11 11.82
N ALA A 48 -7.80 0.29 10.79
CA ALA A 48 -6.99 -0.65 10.01
C ALA A 48 -5.81 -1.15 10.85
N LYS A 49 -5.61 -2.46 10.84
CA LYS A 49 -4.56 -3.13 11.61
C LYS A 49 -3.77 -4.10 10.77
N TRP A 50 -2.51 -4.30 11.16
CA TRP A 50 -1.70 -5.38 10.65
C TRP A 50 -1.89 -6.61 11.53
N TYR A 51 -1.93 -7.77 10.89
CA TYR A 51 -2.05 -9.05 11.58
C TYR A 51 -0.97 -10.01 11.11
N THR A 52 -0.53 -10.89 12.02
CA THR A 52 0.38 -11.97 11.65
C THR A 52 -0.39 -13.02 10.84
N SER A 53 0.34 -13.98 10.27
CA SER A 53 -0.29 -15.09 9.54
C SER A 53 -1.21 -15.94 10.42
N GLU A 54 -1.07 -15.83 11.72
CA GLU A 54 -1.89 -16.55 12.68
C GLU A 54 -3.09 -15.72 13.16
N GLY A 55 -3.25 -14.51 12.60
CA GLY A 55 -4.38 -13.66 12.94
C GLY A 55 -4.19 -12.80 14.18
N GLU A 56 -2.97 -12.73 14.71
CA GLU A 56 -2.67 -11.89 15.85
C GLU A 56 -2.41 -10.46 15.43
N GLU A 57 -2.96 -9.51 16.18
CA GLU A 57 -2.76 -8.09 15.91
C GLU A 57 -1.30 -7.73 16.14
N TYR A 58 -0.70 -7.04 15.17
CA TYR A 58 0.70 -6.64 15.23
C TYR A 58 0.87 -5.14 15.45
N ALA A 59 0.19 -4.32 14.68
CA ALA A 59 0.32 -2.86 14.71
C ALA A 59 -0.82 -2.21 13.93
N ASP A 60 -0.96 -0.89 14.06
CA ASP A 60 -1.89 -0.12 13.24
C ASP A 60 -1.31 0.03 11.85
N VAL A 61 -2.18 0.07 10.84
CA VAL A 61 -1.77 0.45 9.49
C VAL A 61 -1.73 1.98 9.44
N THR A 62 -0.61 2.54 9.02
CA THR A 62 -0.41 3.98 8.97
C THR A 62 0.00 4.45 7.60
N ALA A 63 -0.05 5.76 7.38
CA ALA A 63 0.38 6.38 6.13
C ALA A 63 1.84 6.07 5.81
N GLU A 64 2.69 6.01 6.83
CA GLU A 64 4.10 5.69 6.65
C GLU A 64 4.32 4.32 6.05
N ASP A 65 3.39 3.39 6.29
CA ASP A 65 3.47 2.04 5.72
C ASP A 65 3.40 2.07 4.20
N PHE A 66 2.68 3.04 3.63
CA PHE A 66 2.60 3.19 2.18
C PHE A 66 3.88 3.78 1.61
N VAL A 67 4.51 4.69 2.34
CA VAL A 67 5.81 5.24 1.97
C VAL A 67 6.86 4.13 1.98
N THR A 68 6.87 3.33 3.05
CA THR A 68 7.78 2.19 3.18
C THR A 68 7.58 1.19 2.04
N GLY A 69 6.32 0.91 1.68
CA GLY A 69 6.01 -0.04 0.62
C GLY A 69 6.57 0.39 -0.73
N LEU A 70 6.40 1.66 -1.08
CA LEU A 70 6.91 2.15 -2.36
C LEU A 70 8.44 2.17 -2.36
N LYS A 71 9.05 2.59 -1.27
CA LYS A 71 10.50 2.59 -1.15
C LYS A 71 11.06 1.17 -1.28
N TYR A 72 10.44 0.22 -0.60
CA TYR A 72 10.85 -1.18 -0.69
C TYR A 72 10.77 -1.69 -2.13
N ALA A 73 9.67 -1.41 -2.82
CA ALA A 73 9.50 -1.83 -4.21
C ALA A 73 10.56 -1.20 -5.12
N ALA A 74 10.88 0.07 -4.90
CA ALA A 74 11.87 0.76 -5.69
C ALA A 74 13.28 0.24 -5.41
N ASP A 75 13.63 0.05 -4.13
CA ASP A 75 14.96 -0.43 -3.73
C ASP A 75 15.23 -1.83 -4.24
N ASN A 76 14.21 -2.66 -4.31
CA ASN A 76 14.34 -4.03 -4.76
C ASN A 76 14.04 -4.18 -6.26
N LYS A 77 13.83 -3.07 -6.96
CA LYS A 77 13.55 -3.05 -8.39
C LYS A 77 12.49 -4.07 -8.77
N SER A 78 11.35 -4.00 -8.06
CA SER A 78 10.22 -4.89 -8.27
C SER A 78 9.87 -4.97 -9.74
N GLU A 79 9.49 -6.16 -10.21
CA GLU A 79 9.15 -6.38 -11.62
C GLU A 79 8.06 -5.45 -12.13
N THR A 80 7.16 -5.03 -11.25
CA THR A 80 6.04 -4.18 -11.64
C THR A 80 6.28 -2.70 -11.37
N ILE A 81 7.50 -2.32 -10.97
CA ILE A 81 7.79 -0.91 -10.68
C ILE A 81 7.56 -0.02 -11.90
N TYR A 82 7.66 -0.59 -13.10
CA TYR A 82 7.42 0.17 -14.33
C TYR A 82 6.00 0.75 -14.41
N LEU A 83 5.07 0.18 -13.66
CA LEU A 83 3.69 0.66 -13.66
C LEU A 83 3.57 2.06 -13.05
N VAL A 84 4.49 2.42 -12.17
CA VAL A 84 4.41 3.67 -11.42
C VAL A 84 5.66 4.54 -11.50
N GLN A 85 6.76 4.03 -12.05
CA GLN A 85 8.02 4.79 -12.04
C GLN A 85 7.98 6.10 -12.81
N ASP A 86 7.15 6.16 -13.86
CA ASP A 86 6.99 7.38 -14.63
C ASP A 86 5.83 8.25 -14.15
N SER A 87 4.99 7.69 -13.29
CA SER A 87 3.80 8.37 -12.76
C SER A 87 4.14 9.19 -11.53
N VAL A 88 4.79 8.57 -10.55
CA VAL A 88 5.11 9.23 -9.29
C VAL A 88 6.30 10.15 -9.47
N LYS A 89 6.14 11.41 -9.10
CA LYS A 89 7.18 12.42 -9.25
C LYS A 89 8.48 11.96 -8.59
N GLY A 90 9.56 12.03 -9.36
CA GLY A 90 10.90 11.73 -8.85
C GLY A 90 11.22 10.26 -8.64
N LEU A 91 10.26 9.36 -8.82
CA LEU A 91 10.50 7.93 -8.54
C LEU A 91 11.56 7.35 -9.48
N LYS A 92 11.50 7.68 -10.77
CA LYS A 92 12.48 7.20 -11.74
C LYS A 92 13.88 7.69 -11.41
N ASP A 93 13.99 8.95 -11.00
CA ASP A 93 15.29 9.54 -10.63
C ASP A 93 15.83 8.90 -9.35
N TYR A 94 14.95 8.57 -8.41
CA TYR A 94 15.38 7.86 -7.22
C TYR A 94 15.91 6.46 -7.56
N ILE A 95 15.22 5.73 -8.42
CA ILE A 95 15.65 4.41 -8.85
C ILE A 95 17.01 4.47 -9.55
N SER A 96 17.27 5.56 -10.28
CA SER A 96 18.54 5.78 -10.96
C SER A 96 19.65 6.31 -10.04
N GLY A 97 19.34 6.55 -8.77
CA GLY A 97 20.32 7.04 -7.81
C GLY A 97 20.61 8.54 -7.89
N LYS A 98 19.75 9.30 -8.57
CA LYS A 98 19.97 10.74 -8.76
C LYS A 98 19.45 11.61 -7.63
N ILE A 99 18.45 11.16 -6.90
CA ILE A 99 17.84 11.92 -5.82
C ILE A 99 17.60 11.03 -4.62
N ASP A 100 17.33 11.66 -3.48
CA ASP A 100 16.96 10.96 -2.25
C ASP A 100 15.47 10.64 -2.27
N PHE A 101 15.05 9.61 -1.53
CA PHE A 101 13.64 9.20 -1.49
C PHE A 101 12.73 10.30 -0.92
N SER A 102 13.27 11.17 -0.09
CA SER A 102 12.51 12.30 0.45
C SER A 102 11.97 13.24 -0.64
N GLU A 103 12.54 13.18 -1.84
CA GLU A 103 12.10 14.00 -2.97
C GLU A 103 11.11 13.30 -3.88
N VAL A 104 10.79 12.04 -3.57
CA VAL A 104 9.81 11.28 -4.34
C VAL A 104 8.41 11.72 -3.95
N GLY A 105 7.49 11.74 -4.90
CA GLY A 105 6.14 12.24 -4.72
C GLY A 105 5.21 11.31 -3.94
N ILE A 106 5.63 10.86 -2.78
CA ILE A 106 4.79 10.16 -1.83
C ILE A 106 5.11 10.70 -0.44
N LYS A 107 4.08 10.95 0.36
CA LYS A 107 4.27 11.57 1.66
C LYS A 107 3.22 11.11 2.65
N ALA A 108 3.65 10.83 3.87
CA ALA A 108 2.76 10.62 5.00
C ALA A 108 2.53 11.99 5.63
N VAL A 109 1.39 12.60 5.32
CA VAL A 109 1.06 13.92 5.83
C VAL A 109 0.80 13.86 7.33
N ASP A 110 0.12 12.80 7.76
CA ASP A 110 -0.05 12.44 9.17
C ASP A 110 -0.24 10.92 9.20
N ASP A 111 -0.54 10.37 10.37
CA ASP A 111 -0.64 8.91 10.54
C ASP A 111 -1.68 8.26 9.62
N HIS A 112 -2.68 9.01 9.20
CA HIS A 112 -3.79 8.47 8.42
C HIS A 112 -4.04 9.24 7.11
N THR A 113 -3.04 9.97 6.63
CA THR A 113 -3.16 10.71 5.36
C THR A 113 -1.95 10.46 4.49
N VAL A 114 -2.18 9.85 3.33
CA VAL A 114 -1.14 9.58 2.33
C VAL A 114 -1.36 10.50 1.14
N GLU A 115 -0.30 11.12 0.66
CA GLU A 115 -0.36 12.01 -0.49
C GLU A 115 0.60 11.54 -1.58
N TYR A 116 0.08 11.40 -2.80
CA TYR A 116 0.90 11.11 -3.97
C TYR A 116 0.92 12.31 -4.89
N THR A 117 2.10 12.66 -5.39
CA THR A 117 2.27 13.71 -6.39
C THR A 117 2.76 13.07 -7.68
N LEU A 118 2.02 13.29 -8.76
CA LEU A 118 2.34 12.71 -10.06
C LEU A 118 3.06 13.73 -10.96
N ASN A 119 3.80 13.24 -11.93
CA ASN A 119 4.43 14.08 -12.92
C ASN A 119 3.39 14.75 -13.82
N GLU A 120 2.35 14.02 -14.16
CA GLU A 120 1.27 14.48 -15.02
C GLU A 120 -0.06 13.93 -14.55
N PRO A 121 -1.20 14.56 -14.89
CA PRO A 121 -2.49 14.02 -14.53
C PRO A 121 -2.73 12.66 -15.18
N GLU A 122 -3.23 11.70 -14.41
CA GLU A 122 -3.56 10.37 -14.92
C GLU A 122 -4.96 10.01 -14.46
N SER A 123 -5.89 9.94 -15.39
CA SER A 123 -7.27 9.61 -15.05
C SER A 123 -7.43 8.20 -14.48
N PHE A 124 -6.48 7.33 -14.78
CA PHE A 124 -6.50 5.93 -14.32
C PHE A 124 -5.61 5.69 -13.11
N TRP A 125 -5.08 6.73 -12.49
CA TRP A 125 -4.18 6.58 -11.34
C TRP A 125 -4.78 5.72 -10.23
N ASN A 126 -6.05 5.95 -9.88
CA ASN A 126 -6.68 5.21 -8.80
C ASN A 126 -6.75 3.70 -9.05
N SER A 127 -6.77 3.28 -10.30
CA SER A 127 -6.73 1.85 -10.62
C SER A 127 -5.41 1.23 -10.20
N LYS A 128 -4.32 2.00 -10.22
CA LYS A 128 -3.01 1.50 -9.82
C LYS A 128 -2.93 1.26 -8.32
N THR A 129 -3.74 1.96 -7.54
CA THR A 129 -3.73 1.78 -6.07
C THR A 129 -4.32 0.44 -5.64
N THR A 130 -4.93 -0.30 -6.55
CA THR A 130 -5.42 -1.65 -6.29
C THR A 130 -4.35 -2.71 -6.54
N MET A 131 -3.19 -2.31 -7.07
CA MET A 131 -2.13 -3.22 -7.47
C MET A 131 -1.07 -3.37 -6.39
N GLY A 132 -0.48 -4.56 -6.31
CA GLY A 132 0.51 -4.88 -5.30
C GLY A 132 1.68 -3.91 -5.20
N ILE A 133 2.06 -3.29 -6.32
CA ILE A 133 3.18 -2.35 -6.35
C ILE A 133 2.98 -1.16 -5.39
N LEU A 134 1.73 -0.81 -5.10
CA LEU A 134 1.41 0.31 -4.19
C LEU A 134 0.86 -0.17 -2.84
N TYR A 135 1.03 -1.44 -2.50
CA TYR A 135 0.58 -1.95 -1.21
C TYR A 135 1.48 -1.46 -0.08
N PRO A 136 0.91 -1.32 1.11
CA PRO A 136 1.70 -0.89 2.27
C PRO A 136 2.60 -1.99 2.79
N VAL A 137 3.67 -1.59 3.49
CA VAL A 137 4.59 -2.50 4.18
C VAL A 137 4.90 -1.89 5.53
N ASN A 138 4.78 -2.67 6.59
CA ASN A 138 5.14 -2.21 7.92
C ASN A 138 6.66 -2.22 8.06
N LYS A 139 7.23 -1.06 8.39
CA LYS A 139 8.68 -0.88 8.46
C LYS A 139 9.35 -1.74 9.51
N ASP A 140 8.77 -1.80 10.70
CA ASP A 140 9.36 -2.59 11.79
C ASP A 140 9.41 -4.06 11.42
N PHE A 141 8.34 -4.57 10.86
CA PHE A 141 8.29 -5.97 10.44
C PHE A 141 9.30 -6.25 9.32
N LEU A 142 9.39 -5.33 8.36
CA LEU A 142 10.36 -5.46 7.25
C LEU A 142 11.78 -5.53 7.79
N GLU A 143 12.14 -4.65 8.71
CA GLU A 143 13.48 -4.62 9.29
C GLU A 143 13.76 -5.87 10.11
N ASN A 144 12.77 -6.37 10.84
CA ASN A 144 12.94 -7.57 11.65
C ASN A 144 13.08 -8.84 10.81
N GLN A 145 12.40 -8.90 9.66
CA GLN A 145 12.49 -10.06 8.78
C GLN A 145 13.75 -10.07 7.92
N GLY A 146 14.25 -8.88 7.58
CA GLY A 146 15.41 -8.79 6.71
C GLY A 146 15.22 -9.56 5.40
N ASP A 147 16.14 -10.46 5.10
CA ASP A 147 16.10 -11.25 3.87
C ASP A 147 14.94 -12.24 3.82
N LYS A 148 14.31 -12.50 4.95
CA LYS A 148 13.18 -13.43 5.02
C LYS A 148 11.85 -12.79 4.65
N PHE A 149 11.83 -11.46 4.50
CA PHE A 149 10.60 -10.76 4.17
C PHE A 149 10.03 -11.21 2.83
N ALA A 150 8.72 -11.45 2.80
CA ALA A 150 8.00 -11.79 1.58
C ALA A 150 8.49 -13.06 0.86
N GLN A 151 8.95 -14.05 1.62
CA GLN A 151 9.31 -15.34 1.05
C GLN A 151 8.05 -16.02 0.54
N ALA A 152 8.03 -16.38 -0.74
CA ALA A 152 6.83 -16.87 -1.42
C ALA A 152 6.17 -18.09 -0.76
N THR A 153 6.96 -18.94 -0.14
CA THR A 153 6.46 -20.17 0.47
C THR A 153 6.25 -20.10 1.98
N ASP A 154 6.52 -18.94 2.56
CA ASP A 154 6.43 -18.77 4.02
C ASP A 154 5.45 -17.66 4.37
N PRO A 155 4.21 -17.99 4.78
CA PRO A 155 3.23 -16.97 5.14
C PRO A 155 3.63 -16.14 6.36
N THR A 156 4.54 -16.64 7.19
CA THR A 156 5.02 -15.88 8.36
C THR A 156 5.98 -14.76 7.96
N SER A 157 6.42 -14.72 6.70
CA SER A 157 7.32 -13.70 6.20
C SER A 157 6.62 -12.37 5.87
N LEU A 158 5.30 -12.32 6.01
CA LEU A 158 4.48 -11.14 5.73
C LEU A 158 3.52 -10.84 6.87
N LEU A 159 3.08 -9.59 6.91
CA LEU A 159 1.91 -9.21 7.70
C LEU A 159 0.75 -8.99 6.74
N TYR A 160 -0.46 -9.05 7.27
CA TYR A 160 -1.69 -8.94 6.49
C TYR A 160 -2.59 -7.89 7.10
N ASN A 161 -3.24 -7.07 6.30
CA ASN A 161 -4.10 -6.00 6.81
C ASN A 161 -5.59 -6.22 6.54
N GLY A 162 -5.93 -7.27 5.85
CA GLY A 162 -7.30 -7.73 5.72
C GLY A 162 -7.45 -9.02 6.48
N PRO A 163 -8.62 -9.54 6.55
CA PRO A 163 -9.87 -8.95 6.17
C PRO A 163 -10.70 -8.65 7.39
N PHE A 164 -11.13 -7.46 7.43
CA PHE A 164 -12.10 -7.08 8.44
C PHE A 164 -13.42 -7.76 8.20
N LEU A 165 -13.69 -8.09 6.95
CA LEU A 165 -14.93 -8.72 6.54
C LEU A 165 -15.23 -10.00 7.28
N LEU A 166 -14.18 -10.68 7.69
CA LEU A 166 -14.38 -11.94 8.36
C LEU A 166 -15.06 -11.85 9.69
N LYS A 167 -14.82 -10.75 10.37
CA LYS A 167 -15.45 -10.54 11.66
C LYS A 167 -16.95 -10.38 11.52
N SER A 168 -17.39 -9.83 10.40
CA SER A 168 -18.81 -9.63 10.17
C SER A 168 -19.51 -10.88 9.66
N LEU A 169 -18.77 -11.86 9.20
CA LEU A 169 -19.34 -13.10 8.70
C LEU A 169 -19.60 -14.13 9.81
N THR A 170 -19.06 -13.88 10.97
CA THR A 170 -19.30 -14.76 12.10
C THR A 170 -20.51 -14.31 12.89
#